data_72348dca91ba4723511383c174ca8e9e
#
_entry.id   72348dca91ba4723511383c174ca8e9e
#
_cell.length_a   1.000
_cell.length_b   1.000
_cell.length_c   1.000
_cell.angle_alpha   90.00
_cell.angle_beta   90.00
_cell.angle_gamma   90.00
#
_symmetry.space_group_name_H-M   'P 1'
#
loop_
_entity.id
_entity.type
_entity.pdbx_description
1 polymer ?
#
loop_
_entity_poly.entity_id
_entity_poly.type
_entity_poly.pdbx_seq_one_letter_code
_entity_poly.pdbx_strand_id
1 'polypeptide(L)'
;MTRRLFRRQCAPLSLAIAPTLIAGTAATAAVTGRAHVAGRTHVAGQHASAAAQQSGPRVICVAQTHKYDTLAVKMAHDIDARLTGRVSTVGLKEIDSGTGITCTYHAAWHFYAASVIKATILGALLRMAQEQNRHLTARERRLAWLMITQSNNDAATALWNEVGPRRMQHFLNLAAMTQTKLAHAWGLSLLTAHDEILLLRLLSRPNRILSLSSRVYAQYLMSHVISSQRWGVPAGAPTSVTVHVKNGWLPYPVSNNWEINSVGFFRSTKPFRVYEIAMLTHHNATMAYGIDTIEGAATVIHRDLHPGATSVILPSVPNPSWGIPDEPIPVRQVPSRTSLNDSEFARG
;
A
#
# COMPACT_ATOMS: atom_id res chain seq x y z
N MET A 1 44.20 3.00 51.24
CA MET A 1 43.13 2.14 51.79
C MET A 1 42.39 1.51 50.66
N THR A 2 42.62 0.25 50.42
CA THR A 2 42.19 -0.61 49.35
C THR A 2 40.77 -1.12 49.61
N ARG A 3 39.82 -1.04 48.69
CA ARG A 3 38.61 -1.86 48.73
C ARG A 3 38.42 -2.57 47.40
N ARG A 4 38.30 -3.89 47.49
CA ARG A 4 38.28 -4.93 46.47
C ARG A 4 36.92 -4.95 45.69
N LEU A 5 37.03 -5.18 44.40
CA LEU A 5 35.97 -5.61 43.51
C LEU A 5 35.46 -7.03 43.86
N PHE A 6 34.15 -7.20 43.90
CA PHE A 6 33.50 -8.49 43.80
C PHE A 6 32.81 -8.60 42.43
N ARG A 7 33.39 -9.39 41.55
CA ARG A 7 32.75 -9.93 40.34
C ARG A 7 31.85 -11.09 40.78
N ARG A 8 30.55 -11.02 40.45
CA ARG A 8 29.68 -12.19 40.41
C ARG A 8 29.44 -12.55 38.94
N GLN A 9 29.96 -13.72 38.56
CA GLN A 9 29.66 -14.43 37.33
C GLN A 9 28.31 -15.12 37.51
N CYS A 10 27.35 -14.87 36.63
CA CYS A 10 26.15 -15.71 36.44
C CYS A 10 26.35 -16.49 35.14
N ALA A 11 26.35 -17.81 35.25
CA ALA A 11 26.37 -18.77 34.15
C ALA A 11 24.97 -18.90 33.52
N PRO A 12 24.86 -19.19 32.22
CA PRO A 12 23.56 -19.44 31.58
C PRO A 12 23.13 -20.89 31.81
N LEU A 13 21.88 -21.09 32.24
CA LEU A 13 21.20 -22.37 32.24
C LEU A 13 20.72 -22.70 30.83
N SER A 14 21.29 -23.73 30.23
CA SER A 14 20.78 -24.34 29.00
C SER A 14 19.70 -25.36 29.36
N LEU A 15 18.47 -25.13 28.91
CA LEU A 15 17.37 -26.09 29.00
C LEU A 15 17.28 -26.85 27.68
N ALA A 16 17.68 -28.11 27.65
CA ALA A 16 17.51 -29.03 26.54
C ALA A 16 16.10 -29.66 26.63
N ILE A 17 15.29 -29.47 25.59
CA ILE A 17 14.01 -30.16 25.42
C ILE A 17 14.20 -31.25 24.36
N ALA A 18 14.06 -32.52 24.77
CA ALA A 18 14.08 -33.68 23.90
C ALA A 18 12.72 -33.86 23.18
N PRO A 19 12.69 -34.30 21.89
CA PRO A 19 11.44 -34.61 21.24
C PRO A 19 10.97 -36.04 21.57
N THR A 20 9.75 -36.16 22.04
CA THR A 20 9.07 -37.47 22.24
C THR A 20 8.42 -37.89 20.91
N LEU A 21 8.92 -38.98 20.35
CA LEU A 21 8.30 -39.67 19.20
C LEU A 21 7.10 -40.49 19.72
N ILE A 22 5.92 -40.22 19.18
CA ILE A 22 4.74 -41.10 19.32
C ILE A 22 4.55 -41.83 17.98
N ALA A 23 4.80 -43.14 18.00
CA ALA A 23 4.51 -44.04 16.91
C ALA A 23 3.01 -44.44 16.96
N GLY A 24 2.25 -44.07 15.95
CA GLY A 24 0.86 -44.51 15.75
C GLY A 24 0.80 -45.59 14.68
N THR A 25 0.37 -46.78 15.08
CA THR A 25 0.20 -47.97 14.23
C THR A 25 -0.99 -47.82 13.30
N ALA A 26 -0.78 -48.09 12.01
CA ALA A 26 -1.81 -48.19 11.00
C ALA A 26 -2.46 -49.60 11.07
N ALA A 27 -3.79 -49.64 11.19
CA ALA A 27 -4.58 -50.85 11.05
C ALA A 27 -5.18 -50.88 9.62
N THR A 28 -4.74 -51.85 8.84
CA THR A 28 -5.33 -52.21 7.53
C THR A 28 -6.51 -53.16 7.75
N ALA A 29 -7.70 -52.75 7.32
CA ALA A 29 -8.86 -53.63 7.18
C ALA A 29 -9.10 -53.94 5.70
N ALA A 30 -8.86 -55.17 5.30
CA ALA A 30 -9.25 -55.72 3.99
C ALA A 30 -10.71 -56.20 4.05
N VAL A 31 -11.55 -55.72 3.14
CA VAL A 31 -12.89 -56.30 2.89
C VAL A 31 -12.95 -56.81 1.47
N THR A 32 -13.04 -58.14 1.32
CA THR A 32 -13.34 -58.86 0.10
C THR A 32 -14.86 -58.94 -0.08
N GLY A 33 -15.38 -58.62 -1.26
CA GLY A 33 -16.80 -58.73 -1.56
C GLY A 33 -17.10 -58.71 -3.07
N ARG A 34 -17.29 -59.88 -3.60
CA ARG A 34 -17.84 -60.45 -4.85
C ARG A 34 -18.54 -59.51 -5.83
N ALA A 35 -18.19 -59.78 -7.10
CA ALA A 35 -18.85 -59.31 -8.30
C ALA A 35 -20.25 -59.88 -8.49
N HIS A 36 -21.19 -59.06 -8.98
CA HIS A 36 -22.34 -59.48 -9.77
C HIS A 36 -22.44 -58.57 -11.01
N VAL A 37 -22.42 -59.26 -12.17
CA VAL A 37 -22.69 -58.72 -13.50
C VAL A 37 -24.18 -58.69 -13.73
N ALA A 38 -24.76 -57.57 -14.13
CA ALA A 38 -25.96 -57.52 -15.02
C ALA A 38 -26.30 -56.08 -15.42
N GLY A 39 -26.55 -55.90 -16.70
CA GLY A 39 -27.51 -54.91 -17.21
C GLY A 39 -26.94 -53.66 -17.84
N ARG A 40 -26.65 -53.69 -19.16
CA ARG A 40 -26.54 -52.51 -20.02
C ARG A 40 -27.88 -51.79 -20.10
N THR A 41 -27.93 -50.53 -19.69
CA THR A 41 -28.89 -49.57 -20.22
C THR A 41 -28.11 -48.29 -20.57
N HIS A 42 -28.08 -47.93 -21.86
CA HIS A 42 -27.62 -46.66 -22.36
C HIS A 42 -28.54 -45.58 -21.83
N VAL A 43 -28.04 -44.78 -20.87
CA VAL A 43 -28.61 -43.48 -20.55
C VAL A 43 -27.68 -42.44 -21.19
N ALA A 44 -28.20 -41.76 -22.21
CA ALA A 44 -27.55 -40.61 -22.81
C ALA A 44 -27.29 -39.58 -21.72
N GLY A 45 -26.01 -39.42 -21.36
CA GLY A 45 -25.57 -38.38 -20.45
C GLY A 45 -25.81 -37.02 -21.10
N GLN A 46 -26.83 -36.33 -20.63
CA GLN A 46 -26.94 -34.89 -20.83
C GLN A 46 -25.80 -34.26 -20.04
N HIS A 47 -24.74 -33.91 -20.75
CA HIS A 47 -23.78 -32.94 -20.23
C HIS A 47 -24.52 -31.61 -20.07
N ALA A 48 -25.08 -31.38 -18.89
CA ALA A 48 -25.49 -30.07 -18.49
C ALA A 48 -24.20 -29.25 -18.43
N SER A 49 -23.95 -28.51 -19.51
CA SER A 49 -23.02 -27.40 -19.50
C SER A 49 -23.50 -26.44 -18.40
N ALA A 50 -22.84 -26.48 -17.26
CA ALA A 50 -23.00 -25.43 -16.25
C ALA A 50 -22.60 -24.15 -16.96
N ALA A 51 -23.59 -23.42 -17.48
CA ALA A 51 -23.41 -22.07 -17.92
C ALA A 51 -22.83 -21.31 -16.70
N ALA A 52 -21.55 -20.96 -16.80
CA ALA A 52 -20.91 -20.07 -15.82
C ALA A 52 -21.83 -18.84 -15.78
N GLN A 53 -22.57 -18.69 -14.68
CA GLN A 53 -23.27 -17.46 -14.39
C GLN A 53 -22.19 -16.38 -14.43
N GLN A 54 -22.23 -15.53 -15.43
CA GLN A 54 -21.42 -14.32 -15.50
C GLN A 54 -21.90 -13.44 -14.34
N SER A 55 -21.30 -13.64 -13.17
CA SER A 55 -21.40 -12.66 -12.11
C SER A 55 -20.86 -11.35 -12.69
N GLY A 56 -21.59 -10.24 -12.55
CA GLY A 56 -21.13 -8.93 -12.97
C GLY A 56 -19.77 -8.59 -12.34
N PRO A 57 -19.12 -7.50 -12.74
CA PRO A 57 -17.78 -7.17 -12.28
C PRO A 57 -17.76 -7.11 -10.74
N ARG A 58 -16.77 -7.76 -10.13
CA ARG A 58 -16.56 -7.74 -8.67
C ARG A 58 -16.11 -6.38 -8.17
N VAL A 59 -15.46 -5.60 -9.04
CA VAL A 59 -15.11 -4.20 -8.81
C VAL A 59 -16.35 -3.34 -8.99
N ILE A 60 -16.61 -2.46 -8.04
CA ILE A 60 -17.74 -1.55 -8.06
C ILE A 60 -17.21 -0.13 -8.26
N CYS A 61 -17.61 0.52 -9.35
CA CYS A 61 -17.35 1.94 -9.58
C CYS A 61 -18.68 2.69 -9.65
N VAL A 62 -18.77 3.82 -8.94
CA VAL A 62 -19.96 4.66 -8.85
C VAL A 62 -19.59 6.10 -9.15
N ALA A 63 -20.35 6.76 -10.00
CA ALA A 63 -20.22 8.18 -10.28
C ALA A 63 -21.17 9.00 -9.37
N GLN A 64 -20.74 10.20 -8.97
CA GLN A 64 -21.61 11.14 -8.23
C GLN A 64 -22.67 11.79 -9.12
N THR A 65 -22.49 11.78 -10.44
CA THR A 65 -23.42 12.36 -11.41
C THR A 65 -23.65 11.39 -12.56
N HIS A 66 -24.87 11.31 -13.08
CA HIS A 66 -25.24 10.44 -14.21
C HIS A 66 -24.42 10.66 -15.48
N LYS A 67 -23.81 11.84 -15.63
CA LYS A 67 -22.91 12.14 -16.74
C LYS A 67 -21.78 11.12 -16.90
N TYR A 68 -21.33 10.51 -15.80
CA TYR A 68 -20.17 9.61 -15.76
C TYR A 68 -20.53 8.15 -15.46
N ASP A 69 -21.83 7.78 -15.46
CA ASP A 69 -22.26 6.40 -15.19
C ASP A 69 -21.66 5.41 -16.19
N THR A 70 -21.67 5.72 -17.48
CA THR A 70 -21.06 4.87 -18.52
C THR A 70 -19.56 4.69 -18.29
N LEU A 71 -18.86 5.74 -17.88
CA LEU A 71 -17.42 5.66 -17.57
C LEU A 71 -17.19 4.82 -16.31
N ALA A 72 -18.01 4.98 -15.27
CA ALA A 72 -17.91 4.19 -14.06
C ALA A 72 -18.10 2.67 -14.33
N VAL A 73 -19.11 2.32 -15.14
CA VAL A 73 -19.34 0.92 -15.57
C VAL A 73 -18.14 0.39 -16.36
N LYS A 74 -17.62 1.18 -17.31
CA LYS A 74 -16.42 0.81 -18.08
C LYS A 74 -15.21 0.57 -17.16
N MET A 75 -14.92 1.48 -16.23
CA MET A 75 -13.82 1.36 -15.29
C MET A 75 -13.96 0.10 -14.43
N ALA A 76 -15.17 -0.21 -13.94
CA ALA A 76 -15.42 -1.43 -13.17
C ALA A 76 -15.07 -2.68 -13.98
N HIS A 77 -15.53 -2.79 -15.23
CA HIS A 77 -15.21 -3.90 -16.12
C HIS A 77 -13.72 -4.00 -16.43
N ASP A 78 -13.07 -2.89 -16.74
CA ASP A 78 -11.67 -2.89 -17.16
C ASP A 78 -10.73 -3.24 -15.99
N ILE A 79 -11.03 -2.75 -14.78
CA ILE A 79 -10.29 -3.12 -13.57
C ILE A 79 -10.51 -4.60 -13.26
N ASP A 80 -11.78 -5.08 -13.28
CA ASP A 80 -12.10 -6.47 -12.99
C ASP A 80 -11.43 -7.43 -13.97
N ALA A 81 -11.37 -7.07 -15.25
CA ALA A 81 -10.67 -7.85 -16.28
C ALA A 81 -9.16 -7.98 -15.98
N ARG A 82 -8.52 -6.96 -15.39
CA ARG A 82 -7.11 -7.01 -14.98
C ARG A 82 -6.87 -7.84 -13.73
N LEU A 83 -7.85 -7.93 -12.86
CA LEU A 83 -7.77 -8.70 -11.62
C LEU A 83 -8.23 -10.15 -11.81
N THR A 84 -9.00 -10.44 -12.87
CA THR A 84 -9.47 -11.80 -13.19
C THR A 84 -8.30 -12.75 -13.48
N GLY A 85 -8.29 -13.92 -12.83
CA GLY A 85 -7.22 -14.91 -12.96
C GLY A 85 -5.97 -14.60 -12.12
N ARG A 86 -5.90 -13.45 -11.43
CA ARG A 86 -4.82 -13.18 -10.49
C ARG A 86 -5.05 -13.94 -9.18
N VAL A 87 -4.01 -14.60 -8.69
CA VAL A 87 -4.05 -15.32 -7.40
C VAL A 87 -3.86 -14.40 -6.20
N SER A 88 -3.44 -13.14 -6.45
CA SER A 88 -3.31 -12.13 -5.39
C SER A 88 -4.66 -11.85 -4.73
N THR A 89 -4.68 -11.72 -3.42
CA THR A 89 -5.77 -11.03 -2.73
C THR A 89 -5.52 -9.53 -2.87
N VAL A 90 -6.54 -8.79 -3.31
CA VAL A 90 -6.42 -7.36 -3.64
C VAL A 90 -7.43 -6.55 -2.86
N GLY A 91 -6.99 -5.47 -2.23
CA GLY A 91 -7.81 -4.37 -1.76
C GLY A 91 -7.54 -3.13 -2.62
N LEU A 92 -8.58 -2.58 -3.24
CA LEU A 92 -8.49 -1.40 -4.10
C LEU A 92 -9.50 -0.36 -3.69
N LYS A 93 -9.07 0.88 -3.64
CA LYS A 93 -9.95 2.05 -3.68
C LYS A 93 -9.32 3.14 -4.53
N GLU A 94 -10.13 3.76 -5.37
CA GLU A 94 -9.80 4.91 -6.19
C GLU A 94 -10.88 5.97 -6.01
N ILE A 95 -10.49 7.24 -6.00
CA ILE A 95 -11.42 8.38 -6.04
C ILE A 95 -10.88 9.46 -6.97
N ASP A 96 -11.69 9.88 -7.92
CA ASP A 96 -11.36 10.99 -8.81
C ASP A 96 -12.25 12.22 -8.58
N SER A 97 -11.62 13.38 -8.40
CA SER A 97 -12.35 14.64 -8.21
C SER A 97 -12.92 15.24 -9.50
N GLY A 98 -12.38 14.86 -10.65
CA GLY A 98 -12.80 15.41 -11.94
C GLY A 98 -14.14 14.84 -12.42
N THR A 99 -14.33 13.54 -12.22
CA THR A 99 -15.56 12.83 -12.61
C THR A 99 -16.48 12.54 -11.42
N GLY A 100 -15.96 12.61 -10.18
CA GLY A 100 -16.67 12.15 -9.00
C GLY A 100 -16.84 10.63 -8.94
N ILE A 101 -16.07 9.88 -9.75
CA ILE A 101 -16.10 8.42 -9.69
C ILE A 101 -15.34 7.92 -8.45
N THR A 102 -15.87 6.87 -7.86
CA THR A 102 -15.20 6.08 -6.82
C THR A 102 -15.26 4.61 -7.22
N CYS A 103 -14.12 3.96 -7.31
CA CYS A 103 -13.99 2.53 -7.53
C CYS A 103 -13.54 1.82 -6.27
N THR A 104 -14.14 0.66 -5.96
CA THR A 104 -13.83 -0.15 -4.77
C THR A 104 -13.80 -1.64 -5.10
N TYR A 105 -12.84 -2.33 -4.50
CA TYR A 105 -12.78 -3.79 -4.47
C TYR A 105 -12.12 -4.21 -3.15
N HIS A 106 -12.83 -4.94 -2.29
CA HIS A 106 -12.37 -5.33 -0.95
C HIS A 106 -11.69 -4.21 -0.16
N ALA A 107 -12.15 -2.96 -0.32
CA ALA A 107 -11.46 -1.77 0.17
C ALA A 107 -11.32 -1.72 1.71
N ALA A 108 -12.13 -2.48 2.45
CA ALA A 108 -12.08 -2.61 3.90
C ALA A 108 -11.29 -3.82 4.41
N TRP A 109 -10.71 -4.64 3.52
CA TRP A 109 -9.87 -5.76 3.92
C TRP A 109 -8.53 -5.27 4.44
N HIS A 110 -8.00 -6.00 5.43
CA HIS A 110 -6.74 -5.65 6.08
C HIS A 110 -5.54 -6.31 5.39
N PHE A 111 -4.49 -5.52 5.21
CA PHE A 111 -3.20 -5.91 4.64
C PHE A 111 -2.08 -5.42 5.55
N TYR A 112 -0.97 -6.13 5.62
CA TYR A 112 0.20 -5.60 6.30
C TYR A 112 0.74 -4.38 5.57
N ALA A 113 1.00 -3.33 6.34
CA ALA A 113 1.36 -2.02 5.80
C ALA A 113 2.67 -2.03 4.99
N ALA A 114 3.64 -2.84 5.42
CA ALA A 114 5.00 -2.69 4.96
C ALA A 114 5.42 -1.20 5.00
N SER A 115 6.10 -0.70 3.99
CA SER A 115 6.56 0.70 3.96
C SER A 115 5.49 1.74 3.59
N VAL A 116 4.24 1.34 3.28
CA VAL A 116 3.18 2.32 3.02
C VAL A 116 2.84 3.13 4.27
N ILE A 117 2.88 2.52 5.47
CA ILE A 117 2.65 3.21 6.76
C ILE A 117 3.55 4.45 6.96
N LYS A 118 4.67 4.57 6.23
CA LYS A 118 5.57 5.73 6.31
C LYS A 118 4.89 7.03 5.91
N ALA A 119 3.89 6.97 5.02
CA ALA A 119 3.06 8.14 4.70
C ALA A 119 2.20 8.55 5.90
N THR A 120 1.67 7.59 6.66
CA THR A 120 0.93 7.86 7.91
C THR A 120 1.85 8.42 9.00
N ILE A 121 3.07 7.87 9.14
CA ILE A 121 4.09 8.40 10.07
C ILE A 121 4.41 9.86 9.73
N LEU A 122 4.58 10.19 8.45
CA LEU A 122 4.79 11.57 7.99
C LEU A 122 3.62 12.46 8.37
N GLY A 123 2.38 12.04 8.10
CA GLY A 123 1.18 12.79 8.49
C GLY A 123 1.12 13.08 9.99
N ALA A 124 1.40 12.07 10.82
CA ALA A 124 1.41 12.20 12.27
C ALA A 124 2.55 13.10 12.78
N LEU A 125 3.74 13.02 12.19
CA LEU A 125 4.87 13.90 12.49
C LEU A 125 4.53 15.37 12.19
N LEU A 126 3.96 15.63 11.03
CA LEU A 126 3.55 16.98 10.62
C LEU A 126 2.45 17.52 11.55
N ARG A 127 1.49 16.71 11.90
CA ARG A 127 0.43 17.09 12.86
C ARG A 127 1.01 17.37 14.25
N MET A 128 1.90 16.53 14.74
CA MET A 128 2.59 16.75 16.02
C MET A 128 3.32 18.10 16.05
N ALA A 129 4.07 18.44 15.01
CA ALA A 129 4.77 19.71 14.94
C ALA A 129 3.81 20.91 14.94
N GLN A 130 2.66 20.81 14.24
CA GLN A 130 1.61 21.82 14.24
C GLN A 130 1.00 22.02 15.64
N GLU A 131 0.69 20.95 16.35
CA GLU A 131 0.12 21.01 17.69
C GLU A 131 1.09 21.62 18.72
N GLN A 132 2.39 21.45 18.46
CA GLN A 132 3.46 22.07 19.25
C GLN A 132 3.80 23.50 18.79
N ASN A 133 3.06 24.07 17.83
CA ASN A 133 3.31 25.39 17.24
C ASN A 133 4.76 25.60 16.79
N ARG A 134 5.38 24.57 16.22
CA ARG A 134 6.78 24.59 15.76
C ARG A 134 6.93 24.06 14.33
N HIS A 135 8.05 24.38 13.73
CA HIS A 135 8.50 23.74 12.50
C HIS A 135 9.16 22.38 12.81
N LEU A 136 9.28 21.54 11.78
CA LEU A 136 10.14 20.36 11.87
C LEU A 136 11.60 20.81 12.11
N THR A 137 12.29 20.12 12.99
CA THR A 137 13.73 20.29 13.20
C THR A 137 14.51 19.87 11.94
N ALA A 138 15.78 20.25 11.83
CA ALA A 138 16.65 19.80 10.74
C ALA A 138 16.77 18.26 10.70
N ARG A 139 16.82 17.61 11.89
CA ARG A 139 16.85 16.15 12.03
C ARG A 139 15.55 15.50 11.52
N GLU A 140 14.39 16.00 11.95
CA GLU A 140 13.09 15.47 11.50
C GLU A 140 12.92 15.62 9.98
N ARG A 141 13.31 16.75 9.41
CA ARG A 141 13.28 16.96 7.95
C ARG A 141 14.17 15.96 7.20
N ARG A 142 15.40 15.76 7.69
CA ARG A 142 16.31 14.77 7.09
C ARG A 142 15.74 13.34 7.17
N LEU A 143 15.23 12.95 8.33
CA LEU A 143 14.63 11.61 8.52
C LEU A 143 13.38 11.46 7.66
N ALA A 144 12.50 12.46 7.57
CA ALA A 144 11.31 12.42 6.72
C ALA A 144 11.68 12.30 5.23
N TRP A 145 12.72 12.99 4.78
CA TRP A 145 13.26 12.85 3.43
C TRP A 145 13.70 11.41 3.16
N LEU A 146 14.58 10.85 3.98
CA LEU A 146 15.06 9.47 3.85
C LEU A 146 13.90 8.46 3.88
N MET A 147 12.99 8.63 4.83
CA MET A 147 11.86 7.74 5.04
C MET A 147 10.93 7.70 3.83
N ILE A 148 10.61 8.84 3.23
CA ILE A 148 9.63 8.90 2.14
C ILE A 148 10.28 8.65 0.79
N THR A 149 11.39 9.36 0.48
CA THR A 149 11.96 9.33 -0.87
C THR A 149 12.75 8.06 -1.16
N GLN A 150 13.37 7.46 -0.13
CA GLN A 150 14.20 6.25 -0.26
C GLN A 150 13.62 5.04 0.49
N SER A 151 12.51 5.23 1.20
CA SER A 151 11.90 4.21 2.05
C SER A 151 12.84 3.68 3.15
N ASN A 152 13.76 4.52 3.67
CA ASN A 152 14.72 4.15 4.69
C ASN A 152 14.03 3.66 5.98
N ASN A 153 14.43 2.48 6.47
CA ASN A 153 13.78 1.83 7.63
C ASN A 153 14.25 2.44 8.96
N ASP A 154 15.53 2.81 9.07
CA ASP A 154 16.07 3.41 10.30
C ASP A 154 15.44 4.79 10.54
N ALA A 155 15.30 5.57 9.47
CA ALA A 155 14.60 6.84 9.53
C ALA A 155 13.11 6.67 9.93
N ALA A 156 12.45 5.64 9.41
CA ALA A 156 11.07 5.33 9.78
C ALA A 156 10.98 4.93 11.26
N THR A 157 11.87 4.07 11.74
CA THR A 157 11.90 3.63 13.15
C THR A 157 12.19 4.82 14.08
N ALA A 158 13.12 5.68 13.71
CA ALA A 158 13.43 6.87 14.49
C ALA A 158 12.22 7.81 14.62
N LEU A 159 11.52 8.10 13.51
CA LEU A 159 10.33 8.96 13.51
C LEU A 159 9.12 8.29 14.16
N TRP A 160 8.95 6.98 13.99
CA TRP A 160 7.91 6.20 14.67
C TRP A 160 8.03 6.30 16.19
N ASN A 161 9.25 6.13 16.71
CA ASN A 161 9.54 6.23 18.13
C ASN A 161 9.37 7.68 18.65
N GLU A 162 9.76 8.67 17.85
CA GLU A 162 9.65 10.09 18.20
C GLU A 162 8.19 10.56 18.26
N VAL A 163 7.38 10.19 17.29
CA VAL A 163 5.94 10.46 17.29
C VAL A 163 5.25 9.71 18.42
N GLY A 164 5.57 8.44 18.58
CA GLY A 164 5.04 7.55 19.60
C GLY A 164 3.60 7.10 19.35
N PRO A 165 3.18 6.00 20.00
CA PRO A 165 1.90 5.34 19.69
C PRO A 165 0.68 6.20 19.98
N ARG A 166 0.72 7.04 21.02
CA ARG A 166 -0.42 7.92 21.36
C ARG A 166 -0.69 8.96 20.27
N ARG A 167 0.36 9.59 19.72
CA ARG A 167 0.20 10.59 18.65
C ARG A 167 -0.11 9.94 17.32
N MET A 168 0.43 8.76 17.06
CA MET A 168 0.01 7.97 15.91
C MET A 168 -1.50 7.68 15.96
N GLN A 169 -2.01 7.15 17.07
CA GLN A 169 -3.44 6.88 17.23
C GLN A 169 -4.29 8.16 17.18
N HIS A 170 -3.81 9.25 17.78
CA HIS A 170 -4.49 10.55 17.71
C HIS A 170 -4.62 11.04 16.25
N PHE A 171 -3.54 10.91 15.46
CA PHE A 171 -3.59 11.26 14.05
C PHE A 171 -4.58 10.39 13.27
N LEU A 172 -4.59 9.08 13.48
CA LEU A 172 -5.57 8.18 12.85
C LEU A 172 -7.01 8.60 13.18
N ASN A 173 -7.29 8.94 14.43
CA ASN A 173 -8.62 9.38 14.86
C ASN A 173 -9.03 10.71 14.16
N LEU A 174 -8.12 11.68 14.08
CA LEU A 174 -8.36 12.93 13.35
C LEU A 174 -8.59 12.69 11.84
N ALA A 175 -7.86 11.75 11.28
CA ALA A 175 -7.93 11.37 9.87
C ALA A 175 -9.15 10.48 9.54
N ALA A 176 -9.93 10.08 10.53
CA ALA A 176 -11.01 9.10 10.44
C ALA A 176 -10.55 7.72 9.88
N MET A 177 -9.26 7.38 10.06
CA MET A 177 -8.67 6.10 9.66
C MET A 177 -8.98 5.03 10.72
N THR A 178 -10.25 4.67 10.84
CA THR A 178 -10.75 3.81 11.93
C THR A 178 -10.48 2.33 11.74
N GLN A 179 -10.10 1.92 10.54
CA GLN A 179 -9.81 0.53 10.20
C GLN A 179 -8.32 0.20 10.32
N THR A 180 -7.45 1.22 10.41
CA THR A 180 -6.00 1.04 10.57
C THR A 180 -5.69 0.58 11.98
N LYS A 181 -4.90 -0.52 12.10
CA LYS A 181 -4.48 -1.09 13.38
C LYS A 181 -2.96 -1.00 13.50
N LEU A 182 -2.49 -0.18 14.45
CA LEU A 182 -1.06 -0.02 14.70
C LEU A 182 -0.48 -1.27 15.38
N ALA A 183 0.69 -1.71 14.93
CA ALA A 183 1.47 -2.78 15.58
C ALA A 183 2.76 -2.20 16.19
N HIS A 184 3.37 -2.92 17.13
CA HIS A 184 4.65 -2.53 17.71
C HIS A 184 5.74 -2.37 16.64
N ALA A 185 5.85 -3.33 15.72
CA ALA A 185 6.67 -3.20 14.50
C ALA A 185 5.82 -2.50 13.43
N TRP A 186 6.15 -1.25 13.13
CA TRP A 186 5.34 -0.38 12.25
C TRP A 186 4.95 -1.04 10.91
N GLY A 187 5.86 -1.80 10.28
CA GLY A 187 5.60 -2.48 9.01
C GLY A 187 4.56 -3.61 9.08
N LEU A 188 4.27 -4.12 10.28
CA LEU A 188 3.24 -5.12 10.55
C LEU A 188 1.90 -4.51 10.99
N SER A 189 1.78 -3.19 11.00
CA SER A 189 0.48 -2.53 11.15
C SER A 189 -0.46 -2.98 10.03
N LEU A 190 -1.76 -3.04 10.31
CA LEU A 190 -2.77 -3.42 9.33
C LEU A 190 -3.43 -2.18 8.76
N LEU A 191 -3.43 -2.07 7.43
CA LEU A 191 -4.05 -0.99 6.67
C LEU A 191 -5.20 -1.53 5.82
N THR A 192 -6.07 -0.63 5.40
CA THR A 192 -7.10 -0.89 4.38
C THR A 192 -6.96 0.12 3.25
N ALA A 193 -7.34 -0.26 2.03
CA ALA A 193 -7.35 0.70 0.91
C ALA A 193 -8.29 1.87 1.18
N HIS A 194 -9.34 1.65 2.00
CA HIS A 194 -10.25 2.71 2.43
C HIS A 194 -9.50 3.79 3.24
N ASP A 195 -8.76 3.39 4.27
CA ASP A 195 -8.06 4.34 5.15
C ASP A 195 -6.90 5.03 4.43
N GLU A 196 -6.22 4.31 3.53
CA GLU A 196 -5.16 4.92 2.72
C GLU A 196 -5.69 6.05 1.81
N ILE A 197 -6.89 5.89 1.24
CA ILE A 197 -7.53 6.99 0.50
C ILE A 197 -7.84 8.18 1.43
N LEU A 198 -8.26 7.96 2.67
CA LEU A 198 -8.47 9.07 3.62
C LEU A 198 -7.16 9.82 3.88
N LEU A 199 -6.06 9.09 4.09
CA LEU A 199 -4.74 9.68 4.25
C LEU A 199 -4.31 10.48 3.01
N LEU A 200 -4.41 9.88 1.82
CA LEU A 200 -4.02 10.54 0.57
C LEU A 200 -4.80 11.83 0.34
N ARG A 201 -6.09 11.84 0.65
CA ARG A 201 -6.93 13.06 0.58
C ARG A 201 -6.48 14.13 1.56
N LEU A 202 -6.05 13.76 2.77
CA LEU A 202 -5.48 14.73 3.72
C LEU A 202 -4.18 15.34 3.21
N LEU A 203 -3.35 14.56 2.51
CA LEU A 203 -2.08 15.02 1.98
C LEU A 203 -2.25 15.84 0.68
N SER A 204 -3.28 15.53 -0.14
CA SER A 204 -3.47 16.12 -1.47
C SER A 204 -4.37 17.37 -1.48
N ARG A 205 -5.30 17.51 -0.53
CA ARG A 205 -6.40 18.50 -0.57
C ARG A 205 -6.44 19.40 0.65
N PRO A 206 -7.03 20.61 0.55
CA PRO A 206 -7.28 21.47 1.70
C PRO A 206 -8.12 20.76 2.77
N ASN A 207 -7.70 20.87 4.04
CA ASN A 207 -8.39 20.30 5.19
C ASN A 207 -7.98 21.04 6.47
N ARG A 208 -8.64 20.72 7.59
CA ARG A 208 -8.39 21.34 8.91
C ARG A 208 -7.35 20.57 9.76
N ILE A 209 -6.90 19.40 9.31
CA ILE A 209 -6.00 18.52 10.06
C ILE A 209 -4.54 18.89 9.79
N LEU A 210 -4.21 19.09 8.51
CA LEU A 210 -2.87 19.47 8.07
C LEU A 210 -2.88 20.85 7.44
N SER A 211 -1.97 21.72 7.88
CA SER A 211 -1.78 23.06 7.31
C SER A 211 -1.34 22.99 5.84
N LEU A 212 -1.47 24.09 5.12
CA LEU A 212 -0.97 24.17 3.74
C LEU A 212 0.52 23.82 3.66
N SER A 213 1.35 24.37 4.54
CA SER A 213 2.79 24.10 4.55
C SER A 213 3.11 22.64 4.82
N SER A 214 2.37 21.98 5.72
CA SER A 214 2.52 20.54 5.98
C SER A 214 2.17 19.70 4.75
N ARG A 215 1.07 20.01 4.07
CA ARG A 215 0.67 19.32 2.86
C ARG A 215 1.66 19.52 1.72
N VAL A 216 2.08 20.76 1.48
CA VAL A 216 3.08 21.08 0.44
C VAL A 216 4.38 20.30 0.69
N TYR A 217 4.83 20.24 1.94
CA TYR A 217 6.02 19.46 2.28
C TYR A 217 5.82 17.94 2.04
N ALA A 218 4.68 17.38 2.44
CA ALA A 218 4.38 15.96 2.19
C ALA A 218 4.30 15.66 0.68
N GLN A 219 3.64 16.53 -0.09
CA GLN A 219 3.56 16.43 -1.55
C GLN A 219 4.96 16.48 -2.17
N TYR A 220 5.78 17.42 -1.72
CA TYR A 220 7.17 17.51 -2.18
C TYR A 220 7.91 16.19 -1.97
N LEU A 221 7.87 15.61 -0.77
CA LEU A 221 8.55 14.36 -0.47
C LEU A 221 8.02 13.21 -1.34
N MET A 222 6.71 13.05 -1.46
CA MET A 222 6.09 11.95 -2.21
C MET A 222 6.29 12.07 -3.73
N SER A 223 6.53 13.27 -4.25
CA SER A 223 6.89 13.45 -5.67
C SER A 223 8.36 13.18 -5.96
N HIS A 224 9.22 13.15 -4.93
CA HIS A 224 10.67 12.92 -5.04
C HIS A 224 11.10 11.51 -4.64
N VAL A 225 10.18 10.55 -4.66
CA VAL A 225 10.53 9.14 -4.49
C VAL A 225 11.49 8.71 -5.60
N ILE A 226 12.58 8.02 -5.24
CA ILE A 226 13.61 7.54 -6.17
C ILE A 226 12.99 6.69 -7.28
N SER A 227 13.58 6.73 -8.48
CA SER A 227 13.03 6.08 -9.68
C SER A 227 12.76 4.60 -9.50
N SER A 228 13.67 3.87 -8.82
CA SER A 228 13.53 2.45 -8.52
C SER A 228 12.33 2.08 -7.65
N GLN A 229 11.70 3.06 -6.99
CA GLN A 229 10.50 2.88 -6.16
C GLN A 229 9.25 3.60 -6.71
N ARG A 230 9.23 3.94 -8.00
CA ARG A 230 8.06 4.60 -8.64
C ARG A 230 7.20 3.63 -9.45
N TRP A 231 7.16 2.37 -9.06
CA TRP A 231 6.31 1.32 -9.62
C TRP A 231 4.90 1.31 -9.00
N GLY A 232 4.02 0.45 -9.49
CA GLY A 232 2.68 0.22 -8.94
C GLY A 232 1.67 1.23 -9.45
N VAL A 233 0.98 1.97 -8.55
CA VAL A 233 -0.09 2.90 -8.94
C VAL A 233 0.33 4.03 -9.90
N PRO A 234 1.60 4.41 -10.10
CA PRO A 234 2.01 5.30 -11.16
C PRO A 234 1.93 4.73 -12.58
N ALA A 235 1.78 3.40 -12.74
CA ALA A 235 1.75 2.77 -14.06
C ALA A 235 0.61 3.28 -14.93
N GLY A 236 0.95 3.80 -16.11
CA GLY A 236 -0.01 4.38 -17.03
C GLY A 236 -0.44 5.80 -16.70
N ALA A 237 0.11 6.43 -15.66
CA ALA A 237 -0.19 7.82 -15.33
C ALA A 237 0.18 8.76 -16.50
N PRO A 238 -0.66 9.76 -16.82
CA PRO A 238 -0.35 10.74 -17.85
C PRO A 238 0.91 11.55 -17.52
N THR A 239 1.68 11.94 -18.54
CA THR A 239 2.83 12.84 -18.37
C THR A 239 2.43 14.24 -17.86
N SER A 240 1.16 14.60 -18.01
CA SER A 240 0.60 15.88 -17.57
C SER A 240 0.27 15.96 -16.08
N VAL A 241 0.43 14.87 -15.33
CA VAL A 241 0.18 14.87 -13.88
C VAL A 241 1.47 14.77 -13.08
N THR A 242 1.51 15.44 -11.93
CA THR A 242 2.54 15.19 -10.92
C THR A 242 2.16 13.97 -10.12
N VAL A 243 3.06 12.99 -10.09
CA VAL A 243 2.89 11.71 -9.37
C VAL A 243 3.44 11.83 -7.96
N HIS A 244 2.62 11.49 -6.97
CA HIS A 244 3.00 11.40 -5.57
C HIS A 244 2.73 9.96 -5.11
N VAL A 245 3.76 9.23 -4.72
CA VAL A 245 3.65 7.78 -4.47
C VAL A 245 4.35 7.38 -3.18
N LYS A 246 3.86 6.32 -2.55
CA LYS A 246 4.58 5.54 -1.54
C LYS A 246 4.29 4.06 -1.74
N ASN A 247 5.35 3.29 -1.88
CA ASN A 247 5.28 1.84 -2.04
C ASN A 247 5.72 1.11 -0.78
N GLY A 248 5.28 -0.13 -0.65
CA GLY A 248 5.68 -1.03 0.43
C GLY A 248 5.69 -2.47 -0.04
N TRP A 249 6.65 -3.25 0.44
CA TRP A 249 6.76 -4.67 0.17
C TRP A 249 7.32 -5.40 1.39
N LEU A 250 6.86 -6.61 1.59
CA LEU A 250 7.26 -7.46 2.70
C LEU A 250 7.20 -8.92 2.26
N PRO A 251 8.30 -9.67 2.31
CA PRO A 251 8.24 -11.12 2.12
C PRO A 251 7.61 -11.79 3.33
N TYR A 252 6.75 -12.77 3.09
CA TYR A 252 6.17 -13.59 4.16
C TYR A 252 7.13 -14.72 4.53
N PRO A 253 7.61 -14.78 5.76
CA PRO A 253 8.66 -15.73 6.14
C PRO A 253 8.23 -17.21 6.03
N VAL A 254 6.92 -17.48 6.12
CA VAL A 254 6.39 -18.86 6.28
C VAL A 254 5.82 -19.44 5.00
N SER A 255 5.48 -18.61 4.00
CA SER A 255 4.74 -19.06 2.81
C SER A 255 5.40 -18.73 1.48
N ASN A 256 6.59 -18.15 1.47
CA ASN A 256 7.26 -17.60 0.26
C ASN A 256 6.40 -16.64 -0.57
N ASN A 257 5.38 -16.06 0.04
CA ASN A 257 4.49 -15.08 -0.58
C ASN A 257 4.93 -13.66 -0.24
N TRP A 258 4.41 -12.68 -0.99
CA TRP A 258 4.74 -11.28 -0.82
C TRP A 258 3.50 -10.44 -0.52
N GLU A 259 3.66 -9.49 0.38
CA GLU A 259 2.81 -8.32 0.53
C GLU A 259 3.37 -7.23 -0.38
N ILE A 260 2.56 -6.75 -1.33
CA ILE A 260 2.97 -5.68 -2.26
C ILE A 260 1.89 -4.61 -2.25
N ASN A 261 2.27 -3.41 -1.89
CA ASN A 261 1.36 -2.28 -1.71
C ASN A 261 1.86 -1.05 -2.46
N SER A 262 0.95 -0.32 -3.05
CA SER A 262 1.25 0.96 -3.71
C SER A 262 0.08 1.92 -3.49
N VAL A 263 0.39 3.11 -3.00
CA VAL A 263 -0.60 4.17 -2.78
C VAL A 263 -0.09 5.48 -3.34
N GLY A 264 -0.96 6.28 -3.91
CA GLY A 264 -0.53 7.55 -4.48
C GLY A 264 -1.68 8.47 -4.86
N PHE A 265 -1.34 9.72 -5.09
CA PHE A 265 -2.25 10.68 -5.68
C PHE A 265 -1.59 11.40 -6.86
N PHE A 266 -2.43 11.81 -7.77
CA PHE A 266 -2.05 12.34 -9.08
C PHE A 266 -2.68 13.71 -9.24
N ARG A 267 -1.87 14.71 -9.55
CA ARG A 267 -2.35 16.09 -9.63
C ARG A 267 -2.01 16.71 -10.98
N SER A 268 -3.01 17.22 -11.67
CA SER A 268 -2.84 18.11 -12.81
C SER A 268 -3.19 19.55 -12.42
N THR A 269 -2.61 20.51 -13.14
CA THR A 269 -2.86 21.94 -12.93
C THR A 269 -3.76 22.54 -14.01
N LYS A 270 -3.85 21.91 -15.18
CA LYS A 270 -4.60 22.40 -16.34
C LYS A 270 -5.31 21.24 -17.06
N PRO A 271 -6.60 21.00 -16.81
CA PRO A 271 -7.41 21.55 -15.71
C PRO A 271 -6.93 21.05 -14.34
N PHE A 272 -7.28 21.77 -13.28
CA PHE A 272 -6.99 21.28 -11.93
C PHE A 272 -7.80 20.03 -11.64
N ARG A 273 -7.10 18.94 -11.32
CA ARG A 273 -7.70 17.65 -10.98
C ARG A 273 -6.80 16.91 -10.02
N VAL A 274 -7.39 16.25 -9.05
CA VAL A 274 -6.69 15.35 -8.13
C VAL A 274 -7.46 14.04 -8.06
N TYR A 275 -6.77 12.92 -8.21
CA TYR A 275 -7.32 11.60 -7.95
C TYR A 275 -6.33 10.78 -7.12
N GLU A 276 -6.86 9.89 -6.32
CA GLU A 276 -6.14 9.07 -5.39
C GLU A 276 -6.38 7.59 -5.70
N ILE A 277 -5.32 6.78 -5.66
CA ILE A 277 -5.37 5.33 -5.84
C ILE A 277 -4.65 4.66 -4.68
N ALA A 278 -5.31 3.71 -4.02
CA ALA A 278 -4.71 2.83 -3.02
C ALA A 278 -4.94 1.37 -3.45
N MET A 279 -3.86 0.63 -3.64
CA MET A 279 -3.87 -0.80 -3.93
C MET A 279 -2.96 -1.55 -2.96
N LEU A 280 -3.55 -2.48 -2.24
CA LEU A 280 -2.89 -3.33 -1.26
C LEU A 280 -3.09 -4.78 -1.70
N THR A 281 -2.00 -5.56 -1.69
CA THR A 281 -2.09 -6.95 -2.17
C THR A 281 -1.28 -7.90 -1.31
N HIS A 282 -1.80 -9.11 -1.10
CA HIS A 282 -1.04 -10.20 -0.50
C HIS A 282 -1.25 -11.53 -1.27
N HIS A 283 -0.57 -12.60 -0.83
CA HIS A 283 -0.49 -13.87 -1.54
C HIS A 283 0.14 -13.76 -2.94
N ASN A 284 1.06 -12.83 -3.11
CA ASN A 284 1.81 -12.73 -4.35
C ASN A 284 2.96 -13.75 -4.35
N ALA A 285 3.06 -14.59 -5.37
CA ALA A 285 4.11 -15.60 -5.46
C ALA A 285 5.52 -14.98 -5.56
N THR A 286 5.62 -13.80 -6.16
CA THR A 286 6.86 -13.01 -6.24
C THR A 286 6.55 -11.52 -6.07
N MET A 287 7.57 -10.72 -5.77
CA MET A 287 7.45 -9.26 -5.77
C MET A 287 6.99 -8.75 -7.15
N ALA A 288 7.57 -9.24 -8.23
CA ALA A 288 7.22 -8.86 -9.59
C ALA A 288 5.74 -9.15 -9.90
N TYR A 289 5.25 -10.33 -9.50
CA TYR A 289 3.85 -10.71 -9.70
C TYR A 289 2.87 -9.74 -9.02
N GLY A 290 3.17 -9.34 -7.78
CA GLY A 290 2.35 -8.36 -7.06
C GLY A 290 2.41 -6.97 -7.70
N ILE A 291 3.59 -6.54 -8.15
CA ILE A 291 3.75 -5.27 -8.88
C ILE A 291 2.91 -5.30 -10.16
N ASP A 292 3.01 -6.35 -10.99
CA ASP A 292 2.24 -6.50 -12.23
C ASP A 292 0.72 -6.48 -11.97
N THR A 293 0.28 -7.06 -10.84
CA THR A 293 -1.14 -7.03 -10.45
C THR A 293 -1.61 -5.59 -10.25
N ILE A 294 -0.83 -4.80 -9.51
CA ILE A 294 -1.16 -3.39 -9.23
C ILE A 294 -1.07 -2.56 -10.51
N GLU A 295 0.02 -2.71 -11.28
CA GLU A 295 0.26 -1.93 -12.50
C GLU A 295 -0.78 -2.20 -13.58
N GLY A 296 -1.23 -3.45 -13.71
CA GLY A 296 -2.30 -3.81 -14.63
C GLY A 296 -3.60 -3.06 -14.35
N ALA A 297 -4.03 -2.98 -13.10
CA ALA A 297 -5.22 -2.24 -12.70
C ALA A 297 -5.01 -0.72 -12.78
N ALA A 298 -3.86 -0.22 -12.31
CA ALA A 298 -3.54 1.21 -12.37
C ALA A 298 -3.54 1.75 -13.80
N THR A 299 -2.96 1.00 -14.75
CA THR A 299 -2.90 1.39 -16.16
C THR A 299 -4.29 1.60 -16.77
N VAL A 300 -5.26 0.73 -16.46
CA VAL A 300 -6.62 0.91 -16.99
C VAL A 300 -7.35 2.04 -16.29
N ILE A 301 -7.14 2.26 -15.00
CA ILE A 301 -7.68 3.42 -14.28
C ILE A 301 -7.20 4.72 -14.92
N HIS A 302 -5.90 4.87 -15.13
CA HIS A 302 -5.33 6.07 -15.75
C HIS A 302 -5.83 6.27 -17.17
N ARG A 303 -5.84 5.21 -17.99
CA ARG A 303 -6.33 5.25 -19.38
C ARG A 303 -7.79 5.74 -19.44
N ASP A 304 -8.64 5.22 -18.58
CA ASP A 304 -10.06 5.50 -18.60
C ASP A 304 -10.38 6.91 -18.07
N LEU A 305 -9.64 7.37 -17.07
CA LEU A 305 -9.73 8.73 -16.57
C LEU A 305 -9.13 9.77 -17.53
N HIS A 306 -8.18 9.37 -18.38
CA HIS A 306 -7.44 10.27 -19.28
C HIS A 306 -7.32 9.67 -20.69
N PRO A 307 -8.43 9.49 -21.42
CA PRO A 307 -8.41 8.87 -22.74
C PRO A 307 -7.51 9.64 -23.70
N GLY A 308 -6.61 8.93 -24.41
CA GLY A 308 -5.68 9.52 -25.36
C GLY A 308 -4.47 10.26 -24.79
N ALA A 309 -4.30 10.28 -23.46
CA ALA A 309 -3.13 10.90 -22.86
C ALA A 309 -1.87 10.04 -23.04
N THR A 310 -0.71 10.70 -23.24
CA THR A 310 0.60 10.03 -23.20
C THR A 310 0.91 9.58 -21.76
N SER A 311 1.24 8.29 -21.59
CA SER A 311 1.54 7.71 -20.27
C SER A 311 3.01 7.85 -19.87
N VAL A 312 3.26 7.83 -18.57
CA VAL A 312 4.61 7.75 -18.01
C VAL A 312 5.19 6.36 -18.32
N ILE A 313 6.44 6.32 -18.78
CA ILE A 313 7.21 5.08 -18.89
C ILE A 313 7.76 4.76 -17.50
N LEU A 314 7.40 3.61 -16.97
CA LEU A 314 7.90 3.15 -15.69
C LEU A 314 9.28 2.50 -15.81
N PRO A 315 10.12 2.59 -14.77
CA PRO A 315 11.34 1.80 -14.70
C PRO A 315 11.01 0.30 -14.68
N SER A 316 11.97 -0.52 -15.06
CA SER A 316 11.87 -1.99 -14.92
C SER A 316 11.64 -2.37 -13.45
N VAL A 317 11.00 -3.52 -13.23
CA VAL A 317 10.69 -4.04 -11.88
C VAL A 317 11.96 -4.02 -11.00
N PRO A 318 11.90 -3.41 -9.80
CA PRO A 318 13.07 -3.31 -8.94
C PRO A 318 13.51 -4.69 -8.43
N ASN A 319 14.83 -4.87 -8.28
CA ASN A 319 15.38 -6.06 -7.63
C ASN A 319 15.02 -6.02 -6.12
N PRO A 320 14.43 -7.08 -5.54
CA PRO A 320 14.11 -7.13 -4.11
C PRO A 320 15.33 -7.00 -3.19
N SER A 321 16.55 -7.27 -3.68
CA SER A 321 17.80 -7.05 -2.94
C SER A 321 18.23 -5.58 -2.84
N TRP A 322 17.51 -4.66 -3.48
CA TRP A 322 17.81 -3.24 -3.35
C TRP A 322 17.44 -2.76 -1.94
N GLY A 323 18.31 -3.11 -1.02
CA GLY A 323 18.49 -2.34 0.19
C GLY A 323 18.81 -0.89 -0.19
N ILE A 324 18.61 -0.03 0.74
CA ILE A 324 18.80 1.42 0.73
C ILE A 324 20.04 1.79 -0.11
N PRO A 325 19.92 2.64 -1.15
CA PRO A 325 21.10 3.21 -1.78
C PRO A 325 21.91 4.00 -0.76
N ASP A 326 23.18 3.71 -0.60
CA ASP A 326 24.13 4.44 0.26
C ASP A 326 24.49 5.84 -0.29
N GLU A 327 23.74 6.38 -1.23
CA GLU A 327 24.04 7.71 -1.77
C GLU A 327 23.73 8.79 -0.73
N PRO A 328 24.71 9.64 -0.40
CA PRO A 328 24.50 10.77 0.49
C PRO A 328 23.52 11.76 -0.13
N ILE A 329 22.46 12.09 0.59
CA ILE A 329 21.46 13.06 0.13
C ILE A 329 22.13 14.44 0.08
N PRO A 330 22.09 15.14 -1.05
CA PRO A 330 22.51 16.52 -1.09
C PRO A 330 21.63 17.34 -0.15
N VAL A 331 22.21 17.90 0.90
CA VAL A 331 21.54 18.75 1.89
C VAL A 331 20.81 19.96 1.26
N ARG A 332 21.19 20.30 0.02
CA ARG A 332 20.60 21.40 -0.77
C ARG A 332 19.21 21.14 -1.34
N GLN A 333 18.68 19.91 -1.33
CA GLN A 333 17.40 19.58 -1.98
C GLN A 333 16.19 19.59 -1.04
N VAL A 334 16.37 19.83 0.25
CA VAL A 334 15.24 20.04 1.15
C VAL A 334 14.85 21.50 1.08
N PRO A 335 13.66 21.88 0.57
CA PRO A 335 13.28 23.28 0.44
C PRO A 335 13.36 23.99 1.80
N SER A 336 14.17 25.04 1.89
CA SER A 336 14.03 26.00 2.96
C SER A 336 12.78 26.85 2.70
N ARG A 337 12.20 27.43 3.74
CA ARG A 337 10.99 28.24 3.68
C ARG A 337 11.04 29.38 2.63
N THR A 338 12.24 29.76 2.22
CA THR A 338 12.52 30.85 1.25
C THR A 338 12.44 30.43 -0.22
N SER A 339 12.41 29.13 -0.55
CA SER A 339 12.38 28.65 -1.94
C SER A 339 11.00 28.21 -2.43
N LEU A 340 10.03 28.10 -1.52
CA LEU A 340 8.64 27.87 -1.86
C LEU A 340 7.93 29.23 -1.87
N ASN A 341 8.00 29.94 -2.98
CA ASN A 341 7.23 31.16 -3.15
C ASN A 341 5.74 30.81 -3.08
N ASP A 342 5.06 31.36 -2.09
CA ASP A 342 3.60 31.27 -1.90
C ASP A 342 2.79 31.74 -3.15
N SER A 343 3.47 32.40 -4.09
CA SER A 343 2.86 32.97 -5.29
C SER A 343 2.46 31.95 -6.37
N GLU A 344 3.03 30.76 -6.39
CA GLU A 344 2.66 29.73 -7.35
C GLU A 344 1.41 28.92 -6.94
N PHE A 345 1.07 28.93 -5.64
CA PHE A 345 -0.03 28.15 -5.10
C PHE A 345 -1.30 28.95 -4.77
N ALA A 346 -1.25 30.27 -4.87
CA ALA A 346 -2.39 31.15 -4.61
C ALA A 346 -3.33 31.36 -5.82
N ARG A 347 -3.01 30.79 -6.99
CA ARG A 347 -3.81 30.88 -8.22
C ARG A 347 -4.24 29.49 -8.70
N GLY A 348 -5.08 28.83 -7.93
CA GLY A 348 -5.71 27.58 -8.34
C GLY A 348 -6.80 27.15 -7.39
#